data_cc5c9889568fc942f9638086b785cef6
#
_entry.id   cc5c9889568fc942f9638086b785cef6
#
_cell.length_a   1.000
_cell.length_b   1.000
_cell.length_c   1.000
_cell.angle_alpha   90.00
_cell.angle_beta   90.00
_cell.angle_gamma   90.00
#
_symmetry.space_group_name_H-M   'P 1'
#
loop_
_entity.id
_entity.type
_entity.pdbx_description
1 polymer ?
#
loop_
_entity_poly.entity_id
_entity_poly.type
_entity_poly.pdbx_seq_one_letter_code
_entity_poly.pdbx_strand_id
1 'polypeptide(L)'
;MSRWPSRRHFLKTVLGSAALLVGSGAYAFGIEPAFRLRIQRYTPKPRNWPNDLPMWIAAIAAIHIGEPYMPLSRVDEIVATTNALAPDLIVLLGDYVAGHRFTTRAIGMAELAPRLAELRAPLGTYAILGNHDWWDDRTAQRNRRGPIIAARALHDADVPVLENEAVRLAKDGQPFWLLGLGDQLALLPPKDQQSGRKRLQGVDDLAGTLAQATDDAPAILLAHEPDIFPKVPNRVALTLSGHTHGGQVRLFGYSPLVPSRYGNRYAYGHVVEDERHLIVSGGLGTSILPVRFGVPPEIVVVDLGAHRADIASLAPAGPEGTAA
;
A
#
# COMPACT_ATOMS: atom_id res chain seq x y z
N MET A 1 52.44 -16.76 -6.80
CA MET A 1 52.79 -15.96 -5.63
C MET A 1 51.73 -14.89 -5.45
N SER A 2 50.81 -15.04 -4.51
CA SER A 2 49.73 -14.08 -4.18
C SER A 2 50.36 -12.89 -3.46
N ARG A 3 50.37 -11.71 -4.09
CA ARG A 3 50.84 -10.46 -3.44
C ARG A 3 49.78 -9.98 -2.46
N TRP A 4 50.07 -10.02 -1.18
CA TRP A 4 49.23 -9.41 -0.16
C TRP A 4 49.08 -7.89 -0.42
N PRO A 5 47.89 -7.31 -0.27
CA PRO A 5 47.71 -5.86 -0.45
C PRO A 5 48.53 -5.09 0.56
N SER A 6 49.09 -3.94 0.15
CA SER A 6 49.85 -3.10 1.05
C SER A 6 48.95 -2.56 2.18
N ARG A 7 49.49 -2.28 3.39
CA ARG A 7 48.75 -1.70 4.53
C ARG A 7 47.93 -0.47 4.12
N ARG A 8 48.47 0.34 3.21
CA ARG A 8 47.76 1.54 2.70
C ARG A 8 46.54 1.17 1.85
N HIS A 9 46.63 0.16 1.02
CA HIS A 9 45.49 -0.34 0.23
C HIS A 9 44.43 -0.95 1.15
N PHE A 10 44.82 -1.77 2.09
CA PHE A 10 43.93 -2.36 3.10
C PHE A 10 43.14 -1.28 3.88
N LEU A 11 43.83 -0.26 4.41
CA LEU A 11 43.18 0.84 5.13
C LEU A 11 42.23 1.64 4.26
N LYS A 12 42.60 1.93 2.99
CA LYS A 12 41.71 2.63 2.05
C LYS A 12 40.46 1.81 1.76
N THR A 13 40.60 0.49 1.59
CA THR A 13 39.44 -0.41 1.35
C THR A 13 38.53 -0.43 2.57
N VAL A 14 39.07 -0.59 3.79
CA VAL A 14 38.30 -0.58 5.04
C VAL A 14 37.54 0.74 5.22
N LEU A 15 38.24 1.88 5.07
CA LEU A 15 37.61 3.20 5.18
C LEU A 15 36.57 3.44 4.13
N GLY A 16 36.82 3.03 2.88
CA GLY A 16 35.85 3.13 1.79
C GLY A 16 34.60 2.27 2.03
N SER A 17 34.78 1.03 2.51
CA SER A 17 33.68 0.16 2.88
C SER A 17 32.87 0.70 4.05
N ALA A 18 33.55 1.24 5.08
CA ALA A 18 32.87 1.87 6.21
C ALA A 18 32.06 3.10 5.79
N ALA A 19 32.62 3.98 4.96
CA ALA A 19 31.92 5.13 4.43
C ALA A 19 30.69 4.73 3.58
N LEU A 20 30.82 3.69 2.76
CA LEU A 20 29.70 3.15 1.98
C LEU A 20 28.59 2.61 2.87
N LEU A 21 28.92 1.84 3.91
CA LEU A 21 27.95 1.29 4.87
C LEU A 21 27.21 2.40 5.63
N VAL A 22 27.95 3.41 6.13
CA VAL A 22 27.37 4.56 6.82
C VAL A 22 26.48 5.37 5.88
N GLY A 23 26.93 5.65 4.66
CA GLY A 23 26.16 6.37 3.65
C GLY A 23 24.89 5.62 3.23
N SER A 24 25.00 4.30 3.00
CA SER A 24 23.83 3.46 2.69
C SER A 24 22.84 3.40 3.86
N GLY A 25 23.34 3.31 5.09
CA GLY A 25 22.50 3.37 6.29
C GLY A 25 21.77 4.70 6.43
N ALA A 26 22.49 5.82 6.28
CA ALA A 26 21.87 7.16 6.32
C ALA A 26 20.80 7.34 5.23
N TYR A 27 21.06 6.84 4.03
CA TYR A 27 20.10 6.83 2.94
C TYR A 27 18.86 6.00 3.29
N ALA A 28 19.04 4.77 3.74
CA ALA A 28 17.97 3.81 4.01
C ALA A 28 17.08 4.21 5.20
N PHE A 29 17.65 4.81 6.24
CA PHE A 29 16.91 5.21 7.45
C PHE A 29 16.45 6.67 7.43
N GLY A 30 17.05 7.52 6.63
CA GLY A 30 16.73 8.96 6.61
C GLY A 30 16.16 9.45 5.30
N ILE A 31 16.81 9.16 4.17
CA ILE A 31 16.48 9.80 2.90
C ILE A 31 15.33 9.08 2.19
N GLU A 32 15.48 7.76 1.97
CA GLU A 32 14.48 7.02 1.18
C GLU A 32 13.10 7.02 1.85
N PRO A 33 12.94 6.72 3.15
CA PRO A 33 11.61 6.68 3.76
C PRO A 33 10.98 8.05 3.94
N ALA A 34 11.76 9.12 4.18
CA ALA A 34 11.22 10.42 4.55
C ALA A 34 11.06 11.40 3.37
N PHE A 35 11.94 11.32 2.35
CA PHE A 35 12.03 12.34 1.31
C PHE A 35 11.79 11.81 -0.12
N ARG A 36 11.66 10.48 -0.30
CA ARG A 36 11.36 9.93 -1.61
C ARG A 36 9.86 9.68 -1.72
N LEU A 37 9.29 10.11 -2.85
CA LEU A 37 7.93 9.75 -3.27
C LEU A 37 7.98 9.40 -4.75
N ARG A 38 7.45 8.25 -5.12
CA ARG A 38 7.41 7.78 -6.48
C ARG A 38 5.97 7.57 -6.93
N ILE A 39 5.68 7.86 -8.19
CA ILE A 39 4.46 7.42 -8.85
C ILE A 39 4.80 6.15 -9.63
N GLN A 40 4.30 5.02 -9.14
CA GLN A 40 4.50 3.72 -9.78
C GLN A 40 3.30 3.38 -10.66
N ARG A 41 3.53 3.20 -11.95
CA ARG A 41 2.45 2.93 -12.91
C ARG A 41 2.43 1.47 -13.33
N TYR A 42 1.22 0.93 -13.45
CA TYR A 42 0.95 -0.40 -13.98
C TYR A 42 -0.17 -0.34 -15.01
N THR A 43 -0.05 -1.13 -16.08
CA THR A 43 -1.01 -1.21 -17.18
C THR A 43 -1.42 -2.67 -17.38
N PRO A 44 -2.11 -3.29 -16.39
CA PRO A 44 -2.57 -4.66 -16.52
C PRO A 44 -3.62 -4.78 -17.61
N LYS A 45 -3.70 -5.96 -18.25
CA LYS A 45 -4.67 -6.26 -19.30
C LYS A 45 -5.48 -7.50 -18.93
N PRO A 46 -6.34 -7.42 -17.90
CA PRO A 46 -7.18 -8.54 -17.53
C PRO A 46 -8.23 -8.81 -18.62
N ARG A 47 -8.47 -10.08 -18.95
CA ARG A 47 -9.38 -10.48 -20.03
C ARG A 47 -10.84 -10.07 -19.79
N ASN A 48 -11.23 -10.01 -18.54
CA ASN A 48 -12.58 -9.67 -18.11
C ASN A 48 -12.77 -8.18 -17.78
N TRP A 49 -11.81 -7.31 -18.17
CA TRP A 49 -11.99 -5.86 -18.15
C TRP A 49 -12.20 -5.35 -19.57
N PRO A 50 -13.30 -4.63 -19.86
CA PRO A 50 -13.58 -4.12 -21.20
C PRO A 50 -12.50 -3.12 -21.67
N ASN A 51 -12.07 -3.26 -22.93
CA ASN A 51 -11.08 -2.32 -23.49
C ASN A 51 -11.63 -0.90 -23.67
N ASP A 52 -12.95 -0.79 -23.85
CA ASP A 52 -13.70 0.46 -24.01
C ASP A 52 -14.12 1.08 -22.66
N LEU A 53 -13.70 0.50 -21.54
CA LEU A 53 -13.83 1.08 -20.20
C LEU A 53 -12.45 1.53 -19.66
N PRO A 54 -11.89 2.65 -20.17
CA PRO A 54 -10.64 3.17 -19.66
C PRO A 54 -10.84 3.63 -18.21
N MET A 55 -9.98 3.17 -17.30
CA MET A 55 -10.07 3.48 -15.88
C MET A 55 -8.70 3.82 -15.32
N TRP A 56 -8.59 4.97 -14.69
CA TRP A 56 -7.39 5.41 -13.99
C TRP A 56 -7.61 5.37 -12.49
N ILE A 57 -6.89 4.49 -11.79
CA ILE A 57 -7.03 4.28 -10.36
C ILE A 57 -5.76 4.72 -9.67
N ALA A 58 -5.87 5.61 -8.68
CA ALA A 58 -4.78 5.87 -7.75
C ALA A 58 -4.98 5.05 -6.49
N ALA A 59 -3.99 4.25 -6.13
CA ALA A 59 -4.01 3.45 -4.92
C ALA A 59 -2.95 3.94 -3.93
N ILE A 60 -3.39 4.22 -2.71
CA ILE A 60 -2.61 4.67 -1.56
C ILE A 60 -2.64 3.57 -0.52
N ALA A 61 -1.48 3.09 -0.07
CA ALA A 61 -1.38 1.99 0.86
C ALA A 61 -0.44 2.31 2.01
N ALA A 62 -0.72 1.74 3.19
CA ALA A 62 0.20 1.66 4.29
C ALA A 62 0.87 3.01 4.61
N ILE A 63 0.06 4.00 4.97
CA ILE A 63 0.50 5.37 5.29
C ILE A 63 1.35 5.37 6.56
N HIS A 64 0.92 4.62 7.59
CA HIS A 64 1.57 4.57 8.90
C HIS A 64 1.93 5.95 9.43
N ILE A 65 0.91 6.82 9.55
CA ILE A 65 1.09 8.22 9.92
C ILE A 65 1.76 8.37 11.30
N GLY A 66 2.79 9.22 11.38
CA GLY A 66 3.50 9.50 12.62
C GLY A 66 4.85 10.17 12.37
N GLU A 67 5.23 11.06 13.26
CA GLU A 67 6.53 11.72 13.14
C GLU A 67 7.67 10.81 13.59
N PRO A 68 8.88 10.97 13.03
CA PRO A 68 9.25 12.00 12.06
C PRO A 68 9.06 11.60 10.59
N TYR A 69 8.67 10.34 10.27
CA TYR A 69 8.75 9.79 8.93
C TYR A 69 7.52 10.09 8.05
N MET A 70 6.34 10.18 8.66
CA MET A 70 5.09 10.50 7.97
C MET A 70 4.31 11.57 8.75
N PRO A 71 4.79 12.83 8.78
CA PRO A 71 4.05 13.94 9.37
C PRO A 71 2.82 14.30 8.51
N LEU A 72 1.88 15.07 9.07
CA LEU A 72 0.70 15.55 8.33
C LEU A 72 1.06 16.32 7.05
N SER A 73 2.12 17.12 7.08
CA SER A 73 2.59 17.87 5.88
C SER A 73 2.97 16.94 4.72
N ARG A 74 3.47 15.73 5.02
CA ARG A 74 3.75 14.74 4.00
C ARG A 74 2.48 14.08 3.45
N VAL A 75 1.47 13.92 4.30
CA VAL A 75 0.15 13.47 3.84
C VAL A 75 -0.46 14.53 2.92
N ASP A 76 -0.34 15.81 3.26
CA ASP A 76 -0.79 16.93 2.41
C ASP A 76 -0.11 16.90 1.02
N GLU A 77 1.21 16.63 0.98
CA GLU A 77 1.97 16.43 -0.28
C GLU A 77 1.43 15.23 -1.09
N ILE A 78 1.15 14.11 -0.42
CA ILE A 78 0.61 12.91 -1.05
C ILE A 78 -0.78 13.16 -1.62
N VAL A 79 -1.64 13.83 -0.86
CA VAL A 79 -2.99 14.22 -1.31
C VAL A 79 -2.92 15.16 -2.53
N ALA A 80 -2.10 16.20 -2.45
CA ALA A 80 -1.91 17.15 -3.56
C ALA A 80 -1.37 16.44 -4.81
N THR A 81 -0.37 15.55 -4.64
CA THR A 81 0.21 14.78 -5.74
C THR A 81 -0.83 13.83 -6.35
N THR A 82 -1.61 13.14 -5.53
CA THR A 82 -2.66 12.22 -6.00
C THR A 82 -3.73 12.98 -6.79
N ASN A 83 -4.18 14.13 -6.27
CA ASN A 83 -5.17 14.97 -6.94
C ASN A 83 -4.65 15.51 -8.29
N ALA A 84 -3.36 15.87 -8.37
CA ALA A 84 -2.73 16.34 -9.60
C ALA A 84 -2.65 15.25 -10.69
N LEU A 85 -2.70 13.96 -10.31
CA LEU A 85 -2.80 12.86 -11.27
C LEU A 85 -4.19 12.77 -11.94
N ALA A 86 -5.20 13.44 -11.39
CA ALA A 86 -6.58 13.42 -11.87
C ALA A 86 -7.12 11.99 -12.13
N PRO A 87 -7.06 11.08 -11.13
CA PRO A 87 -7.55 9.71 -11.28
C PRO A 87 -9.07 9.68 -11.41
N ASP A 88 -9.60 8.64 -12.04
CA ASP A 88 -11.05 8.40 -12.09
C ASP A 88 -11.59 7.90 -10.73
N LEU A 89 -10.77 7.12 -10.03
CA LEU A 89 -11.08 6.48 -8.75
C LEU A 89 -9.85 6.51 -7.84
N ILE A 90 -10.05 6.75 -6.55
CA ILE A 90 -8.99 6.62 -5.54
C ILE A 90 -9.36 5.49 -4.58
N VAL A 91 -8.39 4.65 -4.25
CA VAL A 91 -8.55 3.57 -3.28
C VAL A 91 -7.47 3.64 -2.19
N LEU A 92 -7.90 3.52 -0.95
CA LEU A 92 -7.05 3.51 0.24
C LEU A 92 -7.00 2.08 0.77
N LEU A 93 -5.80 1.49 0.77
CA LEU A 93 -5.60 0.05 1.00
C LEU A 93 -5.25 -0.31 2.45
N GLY A 94 -5.61 0.54 3.42
CA GLY A 94 -5.41 0.25 4.85
C GLY A 94 -4.03 0.60 5.40
N ASP A 95 -3.84 0.30 6.71
CA ASP A 95 -2.66 0.63 7.50
C ASP A 95 -2.39 2.13 7.58
N TYR A 96 -3.37 2.85 8.13
CA TYR A 96 -3.30 4.31 8.27
C TYR A 96 -2.42 4.75 9.43
N VAL A 97 -2.48 4.04 10.56
CA VAL A 97 -1.78 4.42 11.79
C VAL A 97 -0.39 3.79 11.89
N ALA A 98 0.54 4.49 12.55
CA ALA A 98 1.88 3.99 12.76
C ALA A 98 1.91 2.87 13.81
N GLY A 99 2.61 1.78 13.50
CA GLY A 99 2.73 0.61 14.37
C GLY A 99 4.12 0.37 14.97
N HIS A 100 5.08 1.33 14.88
CA HIS A 100 6.44 1.10 15.35
C HIS A 100 6.89 2.06 16.46
N ARG A 101 7.81 1.58 17.32
CA ARG A 101 8.33 2.30 18.49
C ARG A 101 9.21 3.52 18.20
N PHE A 102 9.57 3.77 16.95
CA PHE A 102 10.41 4.89 16.52
C PHE A 102 9.58 6.14 16.19
N THR A 103 8.28 6.08 16.39
CA THR A 103 7.38 7.23 16.28
C THR A 103 7.61 8.15 17.47
N THR A 104 8.03 9.39 17.21
CA THR A 104 8.26 10.41 18.24
C THR A 104 6.98 11.13 18.63
N ARG A 105 6.03 11.27 17.66
CA ARG A 105 4.68 11.76 17.88
C ARG A 105 3.71 10.86 17.13
N ALA A 106 2.85 10.18 17.87
CA ALA A 106 1.72 9.46 17.26
C ALA A 106 0.67 10.45 16.75
N ILE A 107 0.19 10.24 15.54
CA ILE A 107 -0.88 11.01 14.91
C ILE A 107 -2.05 10.05 14.75
N GLY A 108 -3.22 10.44 15.26
CA GLY A 108 -4.41 9.59 15.22
C GLY A 108 -5.27 9.82 13.97
N MET A 109 -6.25 8.95 13.79
CA MET A 109 -7.20 9.04 12.68
C MET A 109 -8.03 10.33 12.70
N ALA A 110 -8.26 10.94 13.85
CA ALA A 110 -8.94 12.23 13.96
C ALA A 110 -8.19 13.38 13.25
N GLU A 111 -6.85 13.28 13.17
CA GLU A 111 -6.02 14.26 12.45
C GLU A 111 -5.83 13.85 10.98
N LEU A 112 -5.78 12.55 10.69
CA LEU A 112 -5.51 12.01 9.36
C LEU A 112 -6.74 12.02 8.44
N ALA A 113 -7.90 11.56 8.94
CA ALA A 113 -9.08 11.37 8.10
C ALA A 113 -9.55 12.65 7.39
N PRO A 114 -9.54 13.85 8.02
CA PRO A 114 -9.84 15.09 7.31
C PRO A 114 -8.90 15.39 6.14
N ARG A 115 -7.62 14.98 6.21
CA ARG A 115 -6.67 15.14 5.09
C ARG A 115 -6.96 14.18 3.95
N LEU A 116 -7.35 12.94 4.27
CA LEU A 116 -7.74 11.97 3.26
C LEU A 116 -9.06 12.34 2.57
N ALA A 117 -9.94 13.03 3.26
CA ALA A 117 -11.18 13.58 2.68
C ALA A 117 -10.93 14.67 1.62
N GLU A 118 -9.73 15.24 1.55
CA GLU A 118 -9.34 16.18 0.50
C GLU A 118 -8.97 15.51 -0.83
N LEU A 119 -8.89 14.18 -0.88
CA LEU A 119 -8.69 13.42 -2.10
C LEU A 119 -9.91 13.56 -3.04
N ARG A 120 -9.64 13.72 -4.33
CA ARG A 120 -10.68 14.04 -5.34
C ARG A 120 -10.57 13.14 -6.54
N ALA A 121 -11.66 12.40 -6.79
CA ALA A 121 -11.84 11.60 -8.01
C ALA A 121 -13.32 11.60 -8.41
N PRO A 122 -13.66 11.60 -9.72
CA PRO A 122 -15.05 11.61 -10.18
C PRO A 122 -15.89 10.45 -9.66
N LEU A 123 -15.29 9.27 -9.49
CA LEU A 123 -15.95 8.08 -8.95
C LEU A 123 -15.82 7.96 -7.43
N GLY A 124 -15.16 8.92 -6.78
CA GLY A 124 -14.98 8.96 -5.33
C GLY A 124 -13.67 8.34 -4.83
N THR A 125 -13.54 8.38 -3.50
CA THR A 125 -12.44 7.73 -2.74
C THR A 125 -13.05 6.65 -1.86
N TYR A 126 -12.53 5.43 -1.93
CA TYR A 126 -12.99 4.29 -1.14
C TYR A 126 -11.84 3.70 -0.34
N ALA A 127 -12.13 3.25 0.87
CA ALA A 127 -11.14 2.73 1.79
C ALA A 127 -11.43 1.28 2.18
N ILE A 128 -10.38 0.53 2.44
CA ILE A 128 -10.40 -0.69 3.26
C ILE A 128 -9.53 -0.49 4.48
N LEU A 129 -9.57 -1.42 5.42
CA LEU A 129 -8.79 -1.38 6.65
C LEU A 129 -7.61 -2.35 6.55
N GLY A 130 -6.53 -2.06 7.29
CA GLY A 130 -5.40 -2.95 7.45
C GLY A 130 -5.23 -3.45 8.89
N ASN A 131 -4.31 -4.37 9.09
CA ASN A 131 -4.10 -5.02 10.37
C ASN A 131 -3.65 -4.04 11.47
N HIS A 132 -2.85 -3.01 11.13
CA HIS A 132 -2.45 -2.00 12.11
C HIS A 132 -3.63 -1.14 12.58
N ASP A 133 -4.59 -0.86 11.72
CA ASP A 133 -5.80 -0.11 12.09
C ASP A 133 -6.65 -0.88 13.11
N TRP A 134 -6.76 -2.20 12.93
CA TRP A 134 -7.40 -3.11 13.87
C TRP A 134 -6.62 -3.27 15.17
N TRP A 135 -5.29 -3.39 15.12
CA TRP A 135 -4.44 -3.62 16.30
C TRP A 135 -4.36 -2.40 17.21
N ASP A 136 -4.50 -1.20 16.66
CA ASP A 136 -4.51 0.06 17.43
C ASP A 136 -5.80 0.21 18.27
N ASP A 137 -6.95 -0.33 17.81
CA ASP A 137 -8.20 -0.27 18.55
C ASP A 137 -8.31 -1.37 19.62
N ARG A 138 -7.85 -1.06 20.83
CA ARG A 138 -7.91 -1.99 21.97
C ARG A 138 -9.32 -2.44 22.31
N THR A 139 -10.35 -1.64 22.03
CA THR A 139 -11.76 -1.98 22.30
C THR A 139 -12.25 -2.98 21.28
N ALA A 140 -12.00 -2.76 20.01
CA ALA A 140 -12.32 -3.72 18.96
C ALA A 140 -11.57 -5.05 19.17
N GLN A 141 -10.30 -5.00 19.58
CA GLN A 141 -9.54 -6.21 19.93
C GLN A 141 -10.16 -7.01 21.08
N ARG A 142 -10.63 -6.35 22.15
CA ARG A 142 -11.32 -7.02 23.27
C ARG A 142 -12.67 -7.60 22.84
N ASN A 143 -13.44 -6.81 22.09
CA ASN A 143 -14.80 -7.20 21.66
C ASN A 143 -14.78 -8.13 20.44
N ARG A 144 -13.61 -8.29 19.79
CA ARG A 144 -13.39 -9.08 18.58
C ARG A 144 -14.33 -8.69 17.42
N ARG A 145 -14.67 -7.41 17.33
CA ARG A 145 -15.58 -6.84 16.31
C ARG A 145 -15.39 -5.34 16.17
N GLY A 146 -15.70 -4.84 14.96
CA GLY A 146 -15.77 -3.41 14.65
C GLY A 146 -17.13 -2.77 15.03
N PRO A 147 -17.41 -1.55 14.50
CA PRO A 147 -16.46 -0.77 13.72
C PRO A 147 -15.28 -0.26 14.57
N ILE A 148 -14.08 -0.22 13.98
CA ILE A 148 -12.86 0.27 14.63
C ILE A 148 -12.74 1.80 14.54
N ILE A 149 -11.78 2.37 15.29
CA ILE A 149 -11.54 3.83 15.32
C ILE A 149 -11.29 4.37 13.89
N ALA A 150 -10.47 3.68 13.11
CA ALA A 150 -10.15 4.10 11.75
C ALA A 150 -11.39 4.13 10.85
N ALA A 151 -12.24 3.10 10.90
CA ALA A 151 -13.48 3.05 10.12
C ALA A 151 -14.42 4.22 10.46
N ARG A 152 -14.62 4.48 11.76
CA ARG A 152 -15.48 5.60 12.20
C ARG A 152 -14.94 6.95 11.73
N ALA A 153 -13.63 7.19 11.91
CA ALA A 153 -13.03 8.46 11.53
C ALA A 153 -13.08 8.72 10.01
N LEU A 154 -12.89 7.68 9.18
CA LEU A 154 -13.03 7.79 7.73
C LEU A 154 -14.49 8.04 7.34
N HIS A 155 -15.44 7.33 7.94
CA HIS A 155 -16.87 7.54 7.72
C HIS A 155 -17.30 8.97 8.11
N ASP A 156 -16.84 9.48 9.27
CA ASP A 156 -17.16 10.84 9.75
C ASP A 156 -16.53 11.92 8.84
N ALA A 157 -15.54 11.55 8.03
CA ALA A 157 -14.89 12.39 7.03
C ALA A 157 -15.42 12.14 5.60
N ASP A 158 -16.58 11.51 5.45
CA ASP A 158 -17.22 11.16 4.16
C ASP A 158 -16.35 10.29 3.23
N VAL A 159 -15.48 9.46 3.79
CA VAL A 159 -14.71 8.44 3.05
C VAL A 159 -15.32 7.05 3.33
N PRO A 160 -16.05 6.46 2.38
CA PRO A 160 -16.64 5.14 2.52
C PRO A 160 -15.59 4.05 2.80
N VAL A 161 -15.84 3.22 3.80
CA VAL A 161 -15.00 2.07 4.16
C VAL A 161 -15.75 0.80 3.75
N LEU A 162 -15.12 0.01 2.88
CA LEU A 162 -15.65 -1.27 2.42
C LEU A 162 -15.02 -2.39 3.26
N GLU A 163 -15.75 -2.94 4.21
CA GLU A 163 -15.30 -4.07 5.03
C GLU A 163 -16.20 -5.27 4.80
N ASN A 164 -15.80 -6.17 3.90
CA ASN A 164 -16.62 -7.24 3.33
C ASN A 164 -17.87 -6.71 2.60
N GLU A 165 -17.69 -5.61 1.91
CA GLU A 165 -18.76 -4.91 1.20
C GLU A 165 -18.42 -4.72 -0.27
N ALA A 166 -19.46 -4.65 -1.10
CA ALA A 166 -19.36 -4.38 -2.53
C ALA A 166 -20.18 -3.14 -2.90
N VAL A 167 -19.62 -2.30 -3.74
CA VAL A 167 -20.33 -1.16 -4.34
C VAL A 167 -20.32 -1.27 -5.85
N ARG A 168 -21.49 -1.04 -6.47
CA ARG A 168 -21.62 -1.00 -7.92
C ARG A 168 -21.45 0.43 -8.40
N LEU A 169 -20.39 0.67 -9.15
CA LEU A 169 -20.04 1.96 -9.73
C LEU A 169 -20.29 1.93 -11.25
N ALA A 170 -20.31 3.10 -11.87
CA ALA A 170 -20.36 3.21 -13.31
C ALA A 170 -19.49 4.36 -13.81
N LYS A 171 -18.76 4.13 -14.90
CA LYS A 171 -18.03 5.15 -15.63
C LYS A 171 -18.52 5.18 -17.08
N ASP A 172 -18.89 6.36 -17.56
CA ASP A 172 -19.44 6.55 -18.92
C ASP A 172 -20.61 5.61 -19.24
N GLY A 173 -21.45 5.31 -18.22
CA GLY A 173 -22.58 4.41 -18.31
C GLY A 173 -22.25 2.92 -18.22
N GLN A 174 -20.98 2.53 -18.21
CA GLN A 174 -20.53 1.15 -18.07
C GLN A 174 -20.32 0.78 -16.60
N PRO A 175 -21.01 -0.26 -16.10
CA PRO A 175 -20.92 -0.66 -14.70
C PRO A 175 -19.67 -1.50 -14.41
N PHE A 176 -19.21 -1.41 -13.17
CA PHE A 176 -18.22 -2.32 -12.58
C PHE A 176 -18.43 -2.42 -11.07
N TRP A 177 -17.89 -3.46 -10.46
CA TRP A 177 -17.94 -3.67 -9.02
C TRP A 177 -16.61 -3.30 -8.37
N LEU A 178 -16.67 -2.56 -7.27
CA LEU A 178 -15.55 -2.37 -6.33
C LEU A 178 -15.86 -3.16 -5.07
N LEU A 179 -15.02 -4.12 -4.75
CA LEU A 179 -15.16 -5.05 -3.64
C LEU A 179 -14.11 -4.71 -2.59
N GLY A 180 -14.49 -4.51 -1.34
CA GLY A 180 -13.58 -4.32 -0.22
C GLY A 180 -13.61 -5.50 0.72
N LEU A 181 -12.47 -6.16 0.92
CA LEU A 181 -12.34 -7.30 1.82
C LEU A 181 -11.96 -6.85 3.22
N GLY A 182 -12.55 -7.47 4.24
CA GLY A 182 -12.10 -7.34 5.62
C GLY A 182 -10.67 -7.84 5.80
N ASP A 183 -9.98 -7.33 6.80
CA ASP A 183 -8.57 -7.61 7.04
C ASP A 183 -8.34 -9.08 7.48
N GLN A 184 -7.33 -9.74 6.90
CA GLN A 184 -7.03 -11.16 7.12
C GLN A 184 -6.25 -11.41 8.42
N LEU A 185 -5.71 -10.37 9.06
CA LEU A 185 -4.87 -10.42 10.26
C LEU A 185 -5.42 -9.53 11.40
N ALA A 186 -6.68 -9.08 11.28
CA ALA A 186 -7.34 -8.10 12.14
C ALA A 186 -7.20 -8.36 13.64
N LEU A 187 -7.35 -9.60 14.08
CA LEU A 187 -7.51 -9.94 15.48
C LEU A 187 -6.26 -10.62 16.04
N LEU A 188 -5.66 -9.97 17.02
CA LEU A 188 -4.54 -10.53 17.78
C LEU A 188 -4.98 -11.78 18.57
N PRO A 189 -4.06 -12.74 18.81
CA PRO A 189 -4.35 -13.90 19.64
C PRO A 189 -4.75 -13.46 21.05
N PRO A 190 -5.75 -14.12 21.67
CA PRO A 190 -6.10 -13.87 23.06
C PRO A 190 -4.91 -14.04 24.00
N LYS A 191 -4.80 -13.17 25.03
CA LYS A 191 -3.66 -13.19 25.97
C LYS A 191 -3.60 -14.44 26.86
N ASP A 192 -4.74 -15.10 27.07
CA ASP A 192 -4.95 -16.28 27.92
C ASP A 192 -4.66 -17.60 27.22
N GLN A 193 -4.38 -17.59 25.93
CA GLN A 193 -3.93 -18.79 25.23
C GLN A 193 -2.51 -19.20 25.68
N GLN A 194 -2.44 -20.07 26.69
CA GLN A 194 -1.19 -20.52 27.29
C GLN A 194 -0.44 -21.61 26.49
N SER A 195 -1.07 -22.22 25.51
CA SER A 195 -0.44 -23.30 24.72
C SER A 195 -0.92 -23.29 23.27
N GLY A 196 0.04 -23.42 22.34
CA GLY A 196 -0.20 -23.52 20.90
C GLY A 196 0.39 -22.36 20.11
N ARG A 197 0.43 -22.51 18.77
CA ARG A 197 0.82 -21.42 17.87
C ARG A 197 -0.24 -20.32 17.95
N LYS A 198 0.11 -19.18 18.56
CA LYS A 198 -0.71 -17.97 18.52
C LYS A 198 -0.93 -17.59 17.06
N ARG A 199 -2.17 -17.70 16.59
CA ARG A 199 -2.51 -17.31 15.21
C ARG A 199 -3.33 -16.03 15.24
N LEU A 200 -2.98 -15.12 14.35
CA LEU A 200 -3.83 -13.99 13.98
C LEU A 200 -5.11 -14.55 13.32
N GLN A 201 -6.22 -13.87 13.52
CA GLN A 201 -7.50 -14.23 12.92
C GLN A 201 -8.00 -13.06 12.07
N GLY A 202 -8.43 -13.34 10.85
CA GLY A 202 -9.05 -12.35 9.97
C GLY A 202 -10.52 -12.12 10.33
N VAL A 203 -11.03 -11.05 9.76
CA VAL A 203 -12.46 -10.73 9.67
C VAL A 203 -12.93 -10.80 8.22
N ASP A 204 -12.07 -11.28 7.33
CA ASP A 204 -12.29 -11.42 5.88
C ASP A 204 -13.39 -12.45 5.55
N ASP A 205 -14.33 -12.05 4.71
CA ASP A 205 -15.35 -12.91 4.10
C ASP A 205 -15.35 -12.74 2.57
N LEU A 206 -14.41 -13.39 1.90
CA LEU A 206 -14.30 -13.31 0.45
C LEU A 206 -15.56 -13.83 -0.25
N ALA A 207 -16.16 -14.91 0.24
CA ALA A 207 -17.33 -15.51 -0.37
C ALA A 207 -18.56 -14.60 -0.27
N GLY A 208 -18.81 -14.04 0.93
CA GLY A 208 -19.91 -13.11 1.15
C GLY A 208 -19.70 -11.78 0.39
N THR A 209 -18.48 -11.29 0.29
CA THR A 209 -18.14 -10.08 -0.50
C THR A 209 -18.41 -10.30 -1.99
N LEU A 210 -17.95 -11.42 -2.56
CA LEU A 210 -18.19 -11.76 -3.96
C LEU A 210 -19.65 -11.98 -4.28
N ALA A 211 -20.44 -12.52 -3.36
CA ALA A 211 -21.87 -12.79 -3.56
C ALA A 211 -22.73 -11.51 -3.70
N GLN A 212 -22.23 -10.36 -3.24
CA GLN A 212 -22.90 -9.07 -3.38
C GLN A 212 -22.82 -8.53 -4.82
N ALA A 213 -21.84 -8.97 -5.60
CA ALA A 213 -21.73 -8.62 -7.01
C ALA A 213 -22.66 -9.51 -7.83
N THR A 214 -23.90 -9.04 -8.04
CA THR A 214 -25.05 -9.83 -8.50
C THR A 214 -25.20 -9.93 -10.02
N ASP A 215 -24.39 -9.20 -10.80
CA ASP A 215 -24.36 -9.26 -12.26
C ASP A 215 -22.94 -9.58 -12.78
N ASP A 216 -22.78 -9.67 -14.10
CA ASP A 216 -21.52 -10.04 -14.76
C ASP A 216 -20.58 -8.85 -15.00
N ALA A 217 -20.88 -7.66 -14.46
CA ALA A 217 -20.01 -6.51 -14.57
C ALA A 217 -18.62 -6.83 -13.98
N PRO A 218 -17.52 -6.31 -14.58
CA PRO A 218 -16.18 -6.61 -14.13
C PRO A 218 -15.97 -6.14 -12.67
N ALA A 219 -15.13 -6.83 -11.94
CA ALA A 219 -14.88 -6.53 -10.52
C ALA A 219 -13.42 -6.23 -10.21
N ILE A 220 -13.22 -5.23 -9.35
CA ILE A 220 -11.92 -4.92 -8.73
C ILE A 220 -12.02 -5.26 -7.25
N LEU A 221 -11.07 -6.04 -6.73
CA LEU A 221 -10.98 -6.41 -5.32
C LEU A 221 -9.89 -5.59 -4.62
N LEU A 222 -10.25 -4.96 -3.53
CA LEU A 222 -9.33 -4.35 -2.58
C LEU A 222 -9.15 -5.33 -1.41
N ALA A 223 -7.92 -5.73 -1.15
CA ALA A 223 -7.56 -6.60 -0.03
C ALA A 223 -6.24 -6.14 0.57
N HIS A 224 -6.21 -5.85 1.87
CA HIS A 224 -4.99 -5.32 2.48
C HIS A 224 -3.82 -6.29 2.30
N GLU A 225 -3.96 -7.55 2.71
CA GLU A 225 -2.95 -8.57 2.50
C GLU A 225 -3.09 -9.25 1.13
N PRO A 226 -1.99 -9.39 0.38
CA PRO A 226 -1.99 -10.10 -0.91
C PRO A 226 -2.17 -11.62 -0.76
N ASP A 227 -2.09 -12.15 0.45
CA ASP A 227 -2.15 -13.58 0.76
C ASP A 227 -3.50 -14.24 0.43
N ILE A 228 -4.55 -13.44 0.18
CA ILE A 228 -5.85 -13.92 -0.31
C ILE A 228 -5.82 -14.32 -1.79
N PHE A 229 -4.87 -13.79 -2.57
CA PHE A 229 -4.88 -13.87 -4.03
C PHE A 229 -5.04 -15.30 -4.61
N PRO A 230 -4.45 -16.37 -4.05
CA PRO A 230 -4.69 -17.72 -4.55
C PRO A 230 -6.15 -18.19 -4.48
N LYS A 231 -6.98 -17.56 -3.63
CA LYS A 231 -8.40 -17.88 -3.47
C LYS A 231 -9.32 -16.98 -4.31
N VAL A 232 -8.79 -15.90 -4.89
CA VAL A 232 -9.56 -14.95 -5.69
C VAL A 232 -9.97 -15.63 -7.01
N PRO A 233 -11.28 -15.66 -7.38
CA PRO A 233 -11.73 -16.28 -8.62
C PRO A 233 -11.40 -15.41 -9.84
N ASN A 234 -11.38 -16.04 -11.02
CA ASN A 234 -11.13 -15.34 -12.31
C ASN A 234 -12.17 -14.28 -12.68
N ARG A 235 -13.32 -14.24 -11.99
CA ARG A 235 -14.30 -13.17 -12.14
C ARG A 235 -13.74 -11.79 -11.74
N VAL A 236 -12.80 -11.75 -10.80
CA VAL A 236 -12.13 -10.52 -10.37
C VAL A 236 -11.07 -10.16 -11.40
N ALA A 237 -11.24 -8.99 -12.04
CA ALA A 237 -10.34 -8.51 -13.07
C ALA A 237 -8.99 -8.08 -12.50
N LEU A 238 -9.03 -7.44 -11.33
CA LEU A 238 -7.83 -6.92 -10.67
C LEU A 238 -7.98 -7.00 -9.15
N THR A 239 -6.92 -7.44 -8.48
CA THR A 239 -6.76 -7.32 -7.03
C THR A 239 -5.71 -6.26 -6.72
N LEU A 240 -6.02 -5.36 -5.78
CA LEU A 240 -5.10 -4.34 -5.29
C LEU A 240 -4.80 -4.60 -3.81
N SER A 241 -3.51 -4.65 -3.45
CA SER A 241 -3.06 -4.94 -2.08
C SER A 241 -1.94 -4.02 -1.63
N GLY A 242 -1.77 -3.92 -0.30
CA GLY A 242 -0.68 -3.24 0.40
C GLY A 242 0.11 -4.18 1.29
N HIS A 243 0.18 -3.87 2.61
CA HIS A 243 0.68 -4.69 3.71
C HIS A 243 2.17 -5.02 3.69
N THR A 244 2.69 -5.54 2.59
CA THR A 244 4.04 -6.11 2.52
C THR A 244 5.16 -5.09 2.50
N HIS A 245 4.86 -3.83 2.16
CA HIS A 245 5.85 -2.76 1.93
C HIS A 245 6.97 -3.15 0.94
N GLY A 246 6.73 -4.14 0.09
CA GLY A 246 7.80 -4.73 -0.74
C GLY A 246 8.94 -5.34 0.07
N GLY A 247 8.71 -5.63 1.38
CA GLY A 247 9.72 -6.03 2.36
C GLY A 247 10.57 -4.89 2.90
N GLN A 248 10.27 -3.62 2.57
CA GLN A 248 10.98 -2.39 2.92
C GLN A 248 12.44 -2.33 2.41
N VAL A 249 13.17 -3.45 2.40
CA VAL A 249 14.51 -3.59 1.85
C VAL A 249 14.47 -4.60 0.70
N ARG A 250 14.79 -4.13 -0.51
CA ARG A 250 14.72 -4.93 -1.73
C ARG A 250 15.97 -4.72 -2.57
N LEU A 251 16.73 -5.79 -2.77
CA LEU A 251 17.97 -5.79 -3.52
C LEU A 251 17.83 -6.73 -4.72
N PHE A 252 18.11 -6.24 -5.91
CA PHE A 252 18.05 -7.03 -7.15
C PHE A 252 16.74 -7.81 -7.33
N GLY A 253 15.62 -7.22 -6.91
CA GLY A 253 14.31 -7.86 -7.01
C GLY A 253 13.97 -8.85 -5.89
N TYR A 254 14.82 -9.01 -4.88
CA TYR A 254 14.62 -9.89 -3.73
C TYR A 254 14.55 -9.11 -2.42
N SER A 255 13.56 -9.43 -1.58
CA SER A 255 13.38 -8.87 -0.24
C SER A 255 13.67 -9.98 0.80
N PRO A 256 14.66 -9.77 1.70
CA PRO A 256 15.04 -10.78 2.68
C PRO A 256 13.94 -11.10 3.69
N LEU A 257 13.09 -10.10 3.99
CA LEU A 257 11.99 -10.23 4.93
C LEU A 257 10.71 -9.67 4.29
N VAL A 258 9.68 -10.50 4.21
CA VAL A 258 8.37 -10.11 3.65
C VAL A 258 7.29 -10.64 4.60
N PRO A 259 6.37 -9.80 5.10
CA PRO A 259 5.27 -10.23 5.96
C PRO A 259 4.14 -10.90 5.15
N SER A 260 4.47 -11.97 4.44
CA SER A 260 3.55 -12.80 3.67
C SER A 260 3.95 -14.27 3.84
N ARG A 261 2.95 -15.17 3.92
CA ARG A 261 3.19 -16.62 3.92
C ARG A 261 3.77 -17.13 2.60
N TYR A 262 3.67 -16.34 1.56
CA TYR A 262 4.21 -16.64 0.23
C TYR A 262 5.56 -15.97 -0.05
N GLY A 263 6.10 -15.24 0.94
CA GLY A 263 7.40 -14.57 0.83
C GLY A 263 7.46 -13.62 -0.37
N ASN A 264 8.51 -13.76 -1.18
CA ASN A 264 8.73 -12.87 -2.32
C ASN A 264 7.72 -13.02 -3.47
N ARG A 265 6.89 -14.09 -3.50
CA ARG A 265 5.91 -14.33 -4.56
C ARG A 265 4.91 -13.19 -4.68
N TYR A 266 4.44 -12.66 -3.55
CA TYR A 266 3.47 -11.56 -3.48
C TYR A 266 4.03 -10.36 -2.71
N ALA A 267 5.34 -10.16 -2.77
CA ALA A 267 5.97 -9.08 -2.02
C ALA A 267 5.70 -7.70 -2.60
N TYR A 268 5.67 -7.58 -3.93
CA TYR A 268 5.69 -6.27 -4.56
C TYR A 268 5.43 -6.34 -6.06
N GLY A 269 4.71 -5.36 -6.57
CA GLY A 269 4.56 -5.13 -8.01
C GLY A 269 3.39 -5.87 -8.63
N HIS A 270 3.42 -6.06 -9.93
CA HIS A 270 2.37 -6.71 -10.70
C HIS A 270 2.64 -8.21 -10.85
N VAL A 271 1.73 -9.02 -10.37
CA VAL A 271 1.76 -10.48 -10.43
C VAL A 271 0.59 -10.96 -11.30
N VAL A 272 0.87 -11.92 -12.19
CA VAL A 272 -0.15 -12.57 -13.02
C VAL A 272 -0.07 -14.07 -12.80
N GLU A 273 -1.17 -14.68 -12.38
CA GLU A 273 -1.29 -16.12 -12.17
C GLU A 273 -2.66 -16.60 -12.66
N ASP A 274 -2.69 -17.60 -13.51
CA ASP A 274 -3.91 -18.16 -14.10
C ASP A 274 -4.83 -17.05 -14.66
N GLU A 275 -4.26 -16.10 -15.38
CA GLU A 275 -4.92 -14.92 -15.97
C GLU A 275 -5.53 -13.93 -14.95
N ARG A 276 -5.30 -14.13 -13.66
CA ARG A 276 -5.67 -13.21 -12.58
C ARG A 276 -4.56 -12.20 -12.33
N HIS A 277 -4.93 -10.97 -12.10
CA HIS A 277 -4.00 -9.87 -11.91
C HIS A 277 -4.03 -9.39 -10.46
N LEU A 278 -2.85 -9.28 -9.85
CA LEU A 278 -2.62 -8.70 -8.53
C LEU A 278 -1.59 -7.59 -8.64
N ILE A 279 -1.86 -6.44 -8.05
CA ILE A 279 -0.85 -5.39 -7.86
C ILE A 279 -0.64 -5.20 -6.36
N VAL A 280 0.60 -5.34 -5.91
CA VAL A 280 1.00 -5.15 -4.52
C VAL A 280 1.82 -3.88 -4.41
N SER A 281 1.29 -2.90 -3.69
CA SER A 281 1.97 -1.62 -3.43
C SER A 281 3.07 -1.78 -2.39
N GLY A 282 4.17 -1.05 -2.61
CA GLY A 282 5.22 -0.86 -1.60
C GLY A 282 4.83 0.05 -0.45
N GLY A 283 3.67 0.70 -0.53
CA GLY A 283 3.17 1.61 0.51
C GLY A 283 3.94 2.90 0.66
N LEU A 284 3.48 3.77 1.54
CA LEU A 284 4.02 5.11 1.77
C LEU A 284 4.88 5.20 3.04
N GLY A 285 4.39 4.66 4.14
CA GLY A 285 5.06 4.69 5.44
C GLY A 285 6.05 3.55 5.66
N THR A 286 6.37 3.31 6.91
CA THR A 286 7.22 2.19 7.35
C THR A 286 6.52 1.42 8.46
N SER A 287 6.75 0.11 8.50
CA SER A 287 6.29 -0.78 9.56
C SER A 287 7.49 -1.39 10.29
N ILE A 288 7.36 -1.72 11.57
CA ILE A 288 8.40 -2.36 12.42
C ILE A 288 9.66 -1.51 12.59
N LEU A 289 10.36 -1.20 11.49
CA LEU A 289 11.58 -0.37 11.46
C LEU A 289 11.41 0.75 10.44
N PRO A 290 11.91 1.97 10.75
CA PRO A 290 11.84 3.11 9.84
C PRO A 290 12.92 3.03 8.76
N VAL A 291 12.91 1.96 7.96
CA VAL A 291 13.91 1.69 6.94
C VAL A 291 13.25 1.42 5.60
N ARG A 292 13.79 2.02 4.54
CA ARG A 292 13.50 1.66 3.15
C ARG A 292 14.78 1.66 2.35
N PHE A 293 14.96 0.64 1.51
CA PHE A 293 16.06 0.58 0.57
C PHE A 293 15.63 -0.18 -0.68
N GLY A 294 15.57 0.53 -1.81
CA GLY A 294 15.13 -0.02 -3.09
C GLY A 294 13.62 -0.20 -3.24
N VAL A 295 12.84 0.27 -2.26
CA VAL A 295 11.37 0.35 -2.28
C VAL A 295 10.96 1.72 -1.73
N PRO A 296 11.16 2.81 -2.49
CA PRO A 296 10.76 4.13 -2.03
C PRO A 296 9.25 4.20 -1.81
N PRO A 297 8.77 5.09 -0.90
CA PRO A 297 7.36 5.42 -0.78
C PRO A 297 6.71 5.68 -2.13
N GLU A 298 5.51 5.13 -2.36
CA GLU A 298 4.89 5.24 -3.68
C GLU A 298 3.37 5.43 -3.65
N ILE A 299 2.88 6.21 -4.62
CA ILE A 299 1.49 6.19 -5.06
C ILE A 299 1.43 5.25 -6.26
N VAL A 300 0.58 4.24 -6.18
CA VAL A 300 0.37 3.33 -7.32
C VAL A 300 -0.71 3.90 -8.23
N VAL A 301 -0.43 3.94 -9.53
CA VAL A 301 -1.38 4.30 -10.56
C VAL A 301 -1.63 3.09 -11.44
N VAL A 302 -2.88 2.70 -11.58
CA VAL A 302 -3.30 1.61 -12.45
C VAL A 302 -4.10 2.17 -13.62
N ASP A 303 -3.70 1.81 -14.81
CA ASP A 303 -4.38 2.17 -16.05
C ASP A 303 -4.98 0.89 -16.67
N LEU A 304 -6.30 0.80 -16.65
CA LEU A 304 -7.10 -0.31 -17.20
C LEU A 304 -7.80 0.13 -18.49
N GLY A 305 -8.01 -0.81 -19.41
CA GLY A 305 -8.66 -0.55 -20.69
C GLY A 305 -7.73 0.06 -21.73
N ALA A 306 -8.28 0.84 -22.66
CA ALA A 306 -7.47 1.53 -23.68
C ALA A 306 -6.71 2.69 -23.06
N HIS A 307 -5.40 2.73 -23.32
CA HIS A 307 -4.54 3.80 -22.77
C HIS A 307 -5.06 5.20 -23.12
N ARG A 308 -5.13 6.08 -22.13
CA ARG A 308 -4.98 7.51 -22.38
C ARG A 308 -3.53 7.75 -22.85
N ALA A 309 -3.30 7.76 -24.15
CA ALA A 309 -2.09 8.35 -24.70
C ALA A 309 -2.05 9.81 -24.20
N ASP A 310 -0.91 10.25 -23.67
CA ASP A 310 -0.59 11.64 -23.31
C ASP A 310 -0.76 12.12 -21.85
N ILE A 311 -0.20 11.36 -20.87
CA ILE A 311 0.16 12.04 -19.60
C ILE A 311 1.66 11.85 -19.28
N ALA A 312 2.49 11.74 -20.29
CA ALA A 312 3.95 11.76 -20.13
C ALA A 312 4.52 13.16 -19.73
N SER A 313 3.68 14.22 -19.71
CA SER A 313 4.11 15.59 -19.42
C SER A 313 3.86 16.09 -18.00
N LEU A 314 3.29 15.27 -17.11
CA LEU A 314 2.96 15.68 -15.73
C LEU A 314 3.92 15.13 -14.66
N ALA A 315 5.13 14.71 -15.04
CA ALA A 315 6.19 14.55 -14.05
C ALA A 315 6.52 15.95 -13.48
N PRO A 316 6.56 16.17 -12.16
CA PRO A 316 7.08 17.39 -11.62
C PRO A 316 8.50 17.58 -12.14
N ALA A 317 8.78 18.71 -12.76
CA ALA A 317 10.11 19.10 -13.16
C ALA A 317 10.99 19.03 -11.91
N GLY A 318 11.99 18.14 -11.92
CA GLY A 318 13.04 18.18 -10.92
C GLY A 318 13.64 19.59 -10.91
N PRO A 319 14.17 20.09 -9.76
CA PRO A 319 14.78 21.39 -9.70
C PRO A 319 15.85 21.48 -10.78
N GLU A 320 15.66 22.37 -11.74
CA GLU A 320 16.70 22.71 -12.73
C GLU A 320 17.91 23.20 -11.93
N GLY A 321 19.00 22.42 -12.04
CA GLY A 321 20.28 22.86 -11.56
C GLY A 321 20.67 24.13 -12.32
N THR A 322 20.59 25.27 -11.65
CA THR A 322 21.25 26.50 -12.12
C THR A 322 22.74 26.24 -12.13
N ALA A 323 23.26 25.96 -13.34
CA ALA A 323 24.70 26.09 -13.61
C ALA A 323 25.03 27.57 -13.66
N ALA A 324 25.90 28.02 -12.80
CA ALA A 324 26.75 29.20 -12.94
C ALA A 324 28.10 28.89 -12.29
#